data_61c953a1effda7f596d58bec5c65d5fc
#
_entry.id   61c953a1effda7f596d58bec5c65d5fc
#
_cell.length_a   1.000
_cell.length_b   1.000
_cell.length_c   1.000
_cell.angle_alpha   90.00
_cell.angle_beta   90.00
_cell.angle_gamma   90.00
#
_symmetry.space_group_name_H-M   'P 1'
#
loop_
_entity.id
_entity.type
_entity.pdbx_description
1 polymer ?
#
loop_
_entity_poly.entity_id
_entity_poly.type
_entity_poly.pdbx_seq_one_letter_code
_entity_poly.pdbx_strand_id
1 'polypeptide(L)'
;MSSLRLNTLLSAIFLLAAALPIFAQDIGETRIAKWKDDRTATFLLMFDDSWPSHVQVAAPELVKRGMIATFYICPGKGEHLKFSADWDNKLWKQGMVYGNHTMTHKGVKDYTNAITEIGNCAQYIRKVTGAKETKLISYGQPGVGPKDWNITAAQLNDLLKQNNMIDRPPFANHGAVYHWKTKEEMLALADKAITNKGMEYLVIHGVERLKPDWGYQDFWALKQDIFLPLLDALKERQDKNQLWITDHISAHQYETERNSAEVRVVEKKGDAIRLELKSKADPIFYDHPLTLITQVPADWKQASVTQGTQKTSVKVENGSIRYDALPGSVPIVLEKAN
;
A
#
# COMPACT_ATOMS: atom_id res chain seq x y z
N MET A 1 -73.57 15.79 38.66
CA MET A 1 -72.27 16.47 38.83
C MET A 1 -71.30 15.51 39.47
N SER A 2 -70.47 14.86 38.66
CA SER A 2 -69.51 13.85 39.11
C SER A 2 -68.18 14.18 38.44
N SER A 3 -67.21 14.61 39.21
CA SER A 3 -65.86 14.98 38.81
C SER A 3 -64.99 13.75 38.76
N LEU A 4 -64.52 13.34 37.55
CA LEU A 4 -63.49 12.37 37.36
C LEU A 4 -62.09 13.02 37.65
N ARG A 5 -61.37 12.48 38.60
CA ARG A 5 -59.95 12.78 38.84
C ARG A 5 -59.09 11.86 38.00
N LEU A 6 -58.29 12.43 37.09
CA LEU A 6 -57.30 11.75 36.27
C LEU A 6 -55.97 11.62 37.06
N ASN A 7 -55.63 10.41 37.45
CA ASN A 7 -54.35 10.09 38.07
C ASN A 7 -53.29 9.86 36.99
N THR A 8 -52.33 10.74 36.85
CA THR A 8 -51.14 10.59 35.98
C THR A 8 -50.08 9.79 36.74
N LEU A 9 -49.84 8.54 36.33
CA LEU A 9 -48.69 7.75 36.77
C LEU A 9 -47.47 8.19 35.93
N LEU A 10 -46.48 8.82 36.56
CA LEU A 10 -45.13 9.00 35.99
C LEU A 10 -44.35 7.70 36.20
N SER A 11 -44.12 6.96 35.13
CA SER A 11 -43.17 5.86 35.11
C SER A 11 -41.76 6.39 34.84
N ALA A 12 -40.90 6.39 35.87
CA ALA A 12 -39.50 6.65 35.74
C ALA A 12 -38.79 5.44 35.17
N ILE A 13 -38.35 5.55 33.93
CA ILE A 13 -37.48 4.54 33.29
C ILE A 13 -36.05 4.80 33.77
N PHE A 14 -35.55 3.96 34.67
CA PHE A 14 -34.14 3.89 35.02
C PHE A 14 -33.37 3.20 33.88
N LEU A 15 -32.66 3.95 33.06
CA LEU A 15 -31.65 3.40 32.17
C LEU A 15 -30.46 2.93 33.00
N LEU A 16 -30.37 1.63 33.24
CA LEU A 16 -29.17 0.97 33.74
C LEU A 16 -28.15 0.97 32.61
N ALA A 17 -27.21 1.89 32.58
CA ALA A 17 -26.03 1.83 31.75
C ALA A 17 -25.17 0.65 32.26
N ALA A 18 -25.26 -0.49 31.57
CA ALA A 18 -24.35 -1.60 31.79
C ALA A 18 -22.94 -1.14 31.41
N ALA A 19 -22.12 -0.81 32.38
CA ALA A 19 -20.69 -0.65 32.19
C ALA A 19 -20.12 -2.01 31.76
N LEU A 20 -19.79 -2.16 30.49
CA LEU A 20 -19.02 -3.31 30.01
C LEU A 20 -17.69 -3.31 30.77
N PRO A 21 -17.23 -4.45 31.30
CA PRO A 21 -15.96 -4.54 31.97
C PRO A 21 -14.87 -4.14 30.94
N ILE A 22 -14.21 -3.03 31.15
CA ILE A 22 -12.97 -2.71 30.48
C ILE A 22 -11.97 -3.72 31.04
N PHE A 23 -11.72 -4.79 30.31
CA PHE A 23 -10.58 -5.66 30.58
C PHE A 23 -9.34 -4.76 30.48
N ALA A 24 -8.69 -4.52 31.62
CA ALA A 24 -7.41 -3.83 31.62
C ALA A 24 -6.44 -4.69 30.80
N GLN A 25 -6.07 -4.22 29.62
CA GLN A 25 -5.06 -4.89 28.80
C GLN A 25 -3.74 -4.87 29.58
N ASP A 26 -3.02 -5.98 29.61
CA ASP A 26 -1.78 -6.08 30.34
C ASP A 26 -0.71 -5.14 29.76
N ILE A 27 0.00 -4.41 30.64
CA ILE A 27 1.12 -3.57 30.23
C ILE A 27 2.12 -4.41 29.42
N GLY A 28 2.51 -3.90 28.25
CA GLY A 28 3.38 -4.59 27.31
C GLY A 28 2.62 -5.50 26.33
N GLU A 29 1.33 -5.76 26.54
CA GLU A 29 0.53 -6.46 25.51
C GLU A 29 0.66 -5.71 24.18
N THR A 30 1.06 -6.45 23.14
CA THR A 30 1.40 -5.86 21.84
C THR A 30 0.69 -6.63 20.74
N ARG A 31 0.04 -5.90 19.84
CA ARG A 31 -0.49 -6.45 18.59
C ARG A 31 0.22 -5.88 17.39
N ILE A 32 0.29 -6.65 16.33
CA ILE A 32 0.73 -6.18 15.01
C ILE A 32 -0.51 -5.63 14.29
N ALA A 33 -0.42 -4.40 13.77
CA ALA A 33 -1.50 -3.80 13.01
C ALA A 33 -1.76 -4.57 11.71
N LYS A 34 -3.03 -4.66 11.30
CA LYS A 34 -3.39 -5.33 10.05
C LYS A 34 -2.76 -4.64 8.84
N TRP A 35 -2.74 -3.30 8.84
CA TRP A 35 -2.11 -2.46 7.84
C TRP A 35 -1.23 -1.40 8.48
N LYS A 36 -0.30 -0.86 7.71
CA LYS A 36 0.63 0.18 8.17
C LYS A 36 -0.11 1.35 8.85
N ASP A 37 0.49 1.91 9.89
CA ASP A 37 -0.07 2.99 10.72
C ASP A 37 -1.43 2.66 11.36
N ASP A 38 -1.75 1.37 11.55
CA ASP A 38 -3.06 0.88 12.03
C ASP A 38 -4.24 1.39 11.20
N ARG A 39 -4.03 1.54 9.90
CA ARG A 39 -5.09 1.92 8.95
C ARG A 39 -6.07 0.78 8.74
N THR A 40 -7.29 1.13 8.39
CA THR A 40 -8.37 0.15 8.22
C THR A 40 -8.13 -0.79 7.04
N ALA A 41 -7.61 -0.25 5.92
CA ALA A 41 -7.46 -0.96 4.66
C ALA A 41 -6.28 -0.43 3.84
N THR A 42 -5.94 -1.14 2.77
CA THR A 42 -4.93 -0.75 1.79
C THR A 42 -5.57 -0.55 0.42
N PHE A 43 -5.10 0.45 -0.32
CA PHE A 43 -5.54 0.69 -1.68
C PHE A 43 -4.34 0.97 -2.60
N LEU A 44 -4.28 0.27 -3.74
CA LEU A 44 -3.18 0.41 -4.69
C LEU A 44 -3.65 1.18 -5.93
N LEU A 45 -2.87 2.16 -6.35
CA LEU A 45 -2.99 2.79 -7.65
C LEU A 45 -1.89 2.21 -8.56
N MET A 46 -2.30 1.62 -9.68
CA MET A 46 -1.42 0.97 -10.64
C MET A 46 -1.59 1.59 -12.01
N PHE A 47 -0.48 1.96 -12.65
CA PHE A 47 -0.47 2.63 -13.96
C PHE A 47 0.29 1.78 -14.97
N ASP A 48 -0.35 1.45 -16.11
CA ASP A 48 0.22 0.57 -17.11
C ASP A 48 0.76 1.33 -18.33
N ASP A 49 1.76 0.76 -19.04
CA ASP A 49 2.21 1.10 -20.38
C ASP A 49 3.16 2.28 -20.55
N SER A 50 3.64 2.94 -19.52
CA SER A 50 4.53 4.12 -19.63
C SER A 50 3.97 5.28 -20.48
N TRP A 51 2.69 5.58 -20.36
CA TRP A 51 2.10 6.68 -21.13
C TRP A 51 2.66 8.06 -20.75
N PRO A 52 2.73 9.02 -21.68
CA PRO A 52 3.17 10.39 -21.41
C PRO A 52 2.41 11.06 -20.27
N SER A 53 1.11 10.79 -20.14
CA SER A 53 0.29 11.32 -19.04
C SER A 53 0.74 10.89 -17.65
N HIS A 54 1.46 9.76 -17.53
CA HIS A 54 2.02 9.33 -16.26
C HIS A 54 3.04 10.33 -15.71
N VAL A 55 3.90 10.84 -16.60
CA VAL A 55 4.93 11.84 -16.28
C VAL A 55 4.33 13.23 -16.16
N GLN A 56 3.43 13.60 -17.08
CA GLN A 56 2.94 14.95 -17.22
C GLN A 56 1.78 15.29 -16.27
N VAL A 57 0.99 14.30 -15.85
CA VAL A 57 -0.24 14.50 -15.05
C VAL A 57 -0.25 13.61 -13.81
N ALA A 58 -0.20 12.26 -13.97
CA ALA A 58 -0.48 11.35 -12.88
C ALA A 58 0.53 11.49 -11.72
N ALA A 59 1.83 11.34 -12.00
CA ALA A 59 2.85 11.41 -10.95
C ALA A 59 2.89 12.78 -10.26
N PRO A 60 2.86 13.94 -10.95
CA PRO A 60 2.76 15.25 -10.30
C PRO A 60 1.55 15.39 -9.35
N GLU A 61 0.38 14.90 -9.76
CA GLU A 61 -0.83 15.00 -8.94
C GLU A 61 -0.84 14.03 -7.76
N LEU A 62 -0.19 12.87 -7.88
CA LEU A 62 0.06 11.94 -6.77
C LEU A 62 1.03 12.55 -5.75
N VAL A 63 2.17 13.08 -6.21
CA VAL A 63 3.17 13.75 -5.36
C VAL A 63 2.55 14.91 -4.58
N LYS A 64 1.77 15.74 -5.23
CA LYS A 64 1.06 16.87 -4.60
C LYS A 64 0.18 16.43 -3.43
N ARG A 65 -0.34 15.21 -3.47
CA ARG A 65 -1.22 14.63 -2.44
C ARG A 65 -0.49 13.70 -1.45
N GLY A 66 0.83 13.54 -1.60
CA GLY A 66 1.61 12.61 -0.77
C GLY A 66 1.21 11.15 -0.98
N MET A 67 0.80 10.80 -2.20
CA MET A 67 0.42 9.44 -2.58
C MET A 67 1.55 8.73 -3.33
N ILE A 68 1.63 7.42 -3.13
CA ILE A 68 2.54 6.51 -3.83
C ILE A 68 1.72 5.63 -4.76
N ALA A 69 2.30 5.26 -5.92
CA ALA A 69 1.68 4.37 -6.89
C ALA A 69 2.74 3.46 -7.53
N THR A 70 2.27 2.34 -8.13
CA THR A 70 3.12 1.48 -8.97
C THR A 70 2.90 1.82 -10.44
N PHE A 71 3.98 2.11 -11.14
CA PHE A 71 3.99 2.30 -12.60
C PHE A 71 4.60 1.09 -13.27
N TYR A 72 3.81 0.33 -14.00
CA TYR A 72 4.25 -0.82 -14.80
C TYR A 72 4.80 -0.31 -16.12
N ILE A 73 6.13 -0.25 -16.18
CA ILE A 73 6.84 0.46 -17.25
C ILE A 73 7.28 -0.48 -18.39
N CYS A 74 7.31 0.11 -19.57
CA CYS A 74 7.78 -0.53 -20.81
C CYS A 74 8.94 0.30 -21.39
N PRO A 75 10.18 0.11 -20.92
CA PRO A 75 11.31 1.01 -21.24
C PRO A 75 11.66 1.11 -22.73
N GLY A 76 11.31 0.10 -23.53
CA GLY A 76 11.54 0.10 -24.97
C GLY A 76 10.42 0.69 -25.83
N LYS A 77 9.31 1.15 -25.20
CA LYS A 77 8.25 1.85 -25.96
C LYS A 77 8.66 3.28 -26.32
N GLY A 78 8.20 3.77 -27.47
CA GLY A 78 8.45 5.13 -27.93
C GLY A 78 7.98 6.19 -26.95
N GLU A 79 6.84 5.97 -26.29
CA GLU A 79 6.27 6.82 -25.25
C GLU A 79 7.20 6.95 -24.04
N HIS A 80 7.77 5.85 -23.58
CA HIS A 80 8.75 5.85 -22.48
C HIS A 80 10.04 6.56 -22.89
N LEU A 81 10.58 6.22 -24.07
CA LEU A 81 11.84 6.79 -24.58
C LEU A 81 11.76 8.31 -24.73
N LYS A 82 10.62 8.85 -25.13
CA LYS A 82 10.40 10.29 -25.23
C LYS A 82 10.55 11.02 -23.88
N PHE A 83 10.18 10.37 -22.79
CA PHE A 83 10.24 10.92 -21.42
C PHE A 83 11.29 10.20 -20.55
N SER A 84 12.30 9.57 -21.18
CA SER A 84 13.30 8.78 -20.45
C SER A 84 13.99 9.57 -19.34
N ALA A 85 14.26 10.85 -19.53
CA ALA A 85 14.87 11.70 -18.51
C ALA A 85 14.03 11.80 -17.23
N ASP A 86 12.71 11.88 -17.36
CA ASP A 86 11.80 11.89 -16.20
C ASP A 86 11.72 10.52 -15.52
N TRP A 87 11.61 9.44 -16.31
CA TRP A 87 11.63 8.07 -15.79
C TRP A 87 12.95 7.75 -15.10
N ASP A 88 14.08 8.08 -15.69
CA ASP A 88 15.41 7.76 -15.16
C ASP A 88 15.79 8.59 -13.92
N ASN A 89 15.33 9.83 -13.82
CA ASN A 89 15.90 10.77 -12.87
C ASN A 89 14.91 11.43 -11.89
N LYS A 90 13.59 11.28 -12.10
CA LYS A 90 12.61 12.06 -11.37
C LYS A 90 11.57 11.22 -10.61
N LEU A 91 10.76 10.41 -11.29
CA LEU A 91 9.58 9.80 -10.69
C LEU A 91 9.88 8.90 -9.50
N TRP A 92 10.86 8.01 -9.62
CA TRP A 92 11.23 7.13 -8.52
C TRP A 92 11.82 7.88 -7.31
N LYS A 93 12.52 9.01 -7.54
CA LYS A 93 13.01 9.89 -6.46
C LYS A 93 11.89 10.62 -5.73
N GLN A 94 10.74 10.74 -6.35
CA GLN A 94 9.52 11.29 -5.78
C GLN A 94 8.64 10.23 -5.08
N GLY A 95 9.16 8.99 -4.95
CA GLY A 95 8.47 7.89 -4.26
C GLY A 95 7.63 7.00 -5.16
N MET A 96 7.56 7.24 -6.49
CA MET A 96 6.85 6.34 -7.40
C MET A 96 7.64 5.04 -7.57
N VAL A 97 6.95 3.91 -7.54
CA VAL A 97 7.55 2.58 -7.64
C VAL A 97 7.37 2.03 -9.04
N TYR A 98 8.42 1.43 -9.61
CA TYR A 98 8.35 0.84 -10.94
C TYR A 98 8.06 -0.65 -10.85
N GLY A 99 7.06 -1.07 -11.63
CA GLY A 99 6.75 -2.46 -11.94
C GLY A 99 7.21 -2.81 -13.36
N ASN A 100 7.44 -4.08 -13.58
CA ASN A 100 7.84 -4.62 -14.87
C ASN A 100 6.60 -4.92 -15.73
N HIS A 101 6.53 -4.32 -16.92
CA HIS A 101 5.46 -4.56 -17.92
C HIS A 101 6.03 -5.02 -19.27
N THR A 102 7.15 -5.75 -19.23
CA THR A 102 8.04 -6.11 -20.33
C THR A 102 8.76 -4.90 -20.95
N MET A 103 9.77 -5.16 -21.76
CA MET A 103 10.52 -4.07 -22.41
C MET A 103 9.67 -3.29 -23.42
N THR A 104 8.90 -4.00 -24.24
CA THR A 104 8.30 -3.38 -25.46
C THR A 104 6.78 -3.41 -25.49
N HIS A 105 6.12 -4.16 -24.60
CA HIS A 105 4.68 -4.43 -24.63
C HIS A 105 4.21 -5.16 -25.91
N LYS A 106 5.11 -5.86 -26.61
CA LYS A 106 4.78 -6.57 -27.86
C LYS A 106 4.47 -8.04 -27.66
N GLY A 107 4.47 -8.51 -26.40
CA GLY A 107 4.34 -9.91 -26.06
C GLY A 107 5.67 -10.66 -26.09
N VAL A 108 5.60 -11.98 -26.11
CA VAL A 108 6.77 -12.88 -26.12
C VAL A 108 6.58 -13.98 -27.17
N LYS A 109 7.57 -14.13 -28.05
CA LYS A 109 7.53 -15.09 -29.17
C LYS A 109 7.88 -16.52 -28.72
N ASP A 110 8.75 -16.63 -27.74
CA ASP A 110 9.27 -17.87 -27.16
C ASP A 110 9.93 -17.56 -25.80
N TYR A 111 10.45 -18.60 -25.14
CA TYR A 111 11.09 -18.46 -23.83
C TYR A 111 12.36 -17.58 -23.88
N THR A 112 13.16 -17.66 -24.91
CA THR A 112 14.37 -16.83 -25.07
C THR A 112 14.01 -15.35 -25.20
N ASN A 113 12.97 -15.05 -25.98
CA ASN A 113 12.45 -13.69 -26.10
C ASN A 113 11.82 -13.21 -24.77
N ALA A 114 11.16 -14.10 -24.01
CA ALA A 114 10.63 -13.77 -22.70
C ALA A 114 11.74 -13.37 -21.70
N ILE A 115 12.88 -14.07 -21.70
CA ILE A 115 14.06 -13.67 -20.90
C ILE A 115 14.49 -12.23 -21.26
N THR A 116 14.49 -11.88 -22.53
CA THR A 116 14.82 -10.53 -23.00
C THR A 116 13.77 -9.49 -22.57
N GLU A 117 12.50 -9.77 -22.85
CA GLU A 117 11.40 -8.83 -22.56
C GLU A 117 11.22 -8.59 -21.06
N ILE A 118 11.26 -9.63 -20.27
CA ILE A 118 11.03 -9.58 -18.82
C ILE A 118 12.32 -9.27 -18.07
N GLY A 119 13.40 -9.99 -18.36
CA GLY A 119 14.68 -9.83 -17.65
C GLY A 119 15.33 -8.47 -17.89
N ASN A 120 15.38 -7.99 -19.14
CA ASN A 120 15.96 -6.67 -19.41
C ASN A 120 15.14 -5.53 -18.81
N CYS A 121 13.81 -5.65 -18.74
CA CYS A 121 12.98 -4.67 -18.04
C CYS A 121 13.29 -4.65 -16.53
N ALA A 122 13.45 -5.82 -15.89
CA ALA A 122 13.87 -5.90 -14.50
C ALA A 122 15.25 -5.26 -14.27
N GLN A 123 16.22 -5.55 -15.15
CA GLN A 123 17.55 -4.94 -15.09
C GLN A 123 17.50 -3.42 -15.27
N TYR A 124 16.68 -2.93 -16.21
CA TYR A 124 16.49 -1.48 -16.40
C TYR A 124 15.93 -0.83 -15.11
N ILE A 125 14.90 -1.41 -14.50
CA ILE A 125 14.32 -0.90 -13.25
C ILE A 125 15.40 -0.81 -12.16
N ARG A 126 16.17 -1.87 -11.95
CA ARG A 126 17.26 -1.89 -10.95
C ARG A 126 18.33 -0.85 -11.23
N LYS A 127 18.76 -0.75 -12.48
CA LYS A 127 19.77 0.24 -12.90
C LYS A 127 19.32 1.67 -12.61
N VAL A 128 18.09 2.01 -12.98
CA VAL A 128 17.55 3.37 -12.83
C VAL A 128 17.33 3.70 -11.35
N THR A 129 16.75 2.81 -10.60
CA THR A 129 16.42 3.03 -9.18
C THR A 129 17.59 2.80 -8.23
N GLY A 130 18.69 2.24 -8.70
CA GLY A 130 19.80 1.81 -7.86
C GLY A 130 19.45 0.65 -6.91
N ALA A 131 18.37 -0.07 -7.20
CA ALA A 131 17.90 -1.15 -6.34
C ALA A 131 18.83 -2.37 -6.42
N LYS A 132 19.06 -3.02 -5.25
CA LYS A 132 19.81 -4.27 -5.17
C LYS A 132 19.10 -5.38 -5.92
N GLU A 133 19.85 -6.41 -6.37
CA GLU A 133 19.28 -7.60 -7.03
C GLU A 133 18.24 -8.32 -6.16
N THR A 134 18.41 -8.30 -4.84
CA THR A 134 17.49 -8.89 -3.88
C THR A 134 16.19 -8.11 -3.68
N LYS A 135 16.08 -6.87 -4.19
CA LYS A 135 14.83 -6.12 -4.05
C LYS A 135 13.74 -6.71 -4.95
N LEU A 136 12.56 -6.95 -4.36
CA LEU A 136 11.39 -7.42 -5.10
C LEU A 136 10.92 -6.35 -6.09
N ILE A 137 10.48 -6.81 -7.27
CA ILE A 137 9.86 -5.97 -8.30
C ILE A 137 8.45 -6.51 -8.57
N SER A 138 7.47 -5.64 -8.65
CA SER A 138 6.13 -6.01 -9.10
C SER A 138 6.14 -6.31 -10.60
N TYR A 139 5.50 -7.39 -11.01
CA TYR A 139 5.31 -7.75 -12.41
C TYR A 139 3.84 -7.63 -12.79
N GLY A 140 3.55 -7.11 -13.96
CA GLY A 140 2.24 -7.10 -14.58
C GLY A 140 2.36 -7.57 -16.02
N GLN A 141 1.70 -8.68 -16.37
CA GLN A 141 1.69 -9.16 -17.74
C GLN A 141 1.00 -8.12 -18.64
N PRO A 142 1.60 -7.74 -19.80
CA PRO A 142 0.96 -6.84 -20.74
C PRO A 142 -0.26 -7.48 -21.38
N GLY A 143 -1.28 -6.67 -21.68
CA GLY A 143 -2.47 -7.09 -22.41
C GLY A 143 -2.20 -7.26 -23.90
N VAL A 144 -1.76 -8.44 -24.31
CA VAL A 144 -1.50 -8.79 -25.71
C VAL A 144 -2.39 -9.93 -26.19
N GLY A 145 -2.52 -10.10 -27.49
CA GLY A 145 -3.31 -11.19 -28.07
C GLY A 145 -2.74 -12.58 -27.70
N PRO A 146 -3.58 -13.64 -27.62
CA PRO A 146 -3.11 -14.97 -27.24
C PRO A 146 -1.98 -15.52 -28.12
N LYS A 147 -1.93 -15.16 -29.39
CA LYS A 147 -0.87 -15.54 -30.33
C LYS A 147 0.46 -14.80 -30.11
N ASP A 148 0.42 -13.73 -29.34
CA ASP A 148 1.58 -12.89 -29.05
C ASP A 148 2.19 -13.22 -27.68
N TRP A 149 1.68 -14.26 -26.98
CA TRP A 149 2.18 -14.72 -25.68
C TRP A 149 2.48 -16.22 -25.70
N ASN A 150 3.70 -16.59 -26.11
CA ASN A 150 4.08 -17.97 -26.44
C ASN A 150 5.00 -18.58 -25.38
N ILE A 151 4.66 -18.42 -24.10
CA ILE A 151 5.25 -19.15 -22.96
C ILE A 151 4.16 -19.70 -22.06
N THR A 152 4.49 -20.77 -21.35
CA THR A 152 3.59 -21.38 -20.37
C THR A 152 3.61 -20.60 -19.04
N ALA A 153 2.57 -20.79 -18.21
CA ALA A 153 2.55 -20.24 -16.87
C ALA A 153 3.76 -20.72 -16.00
N ALA A 154 4.20 -21.96 -16.17
CA ALA A 154 5.37 -22.49 -15.49
C ALA A 154 6.65 -21.72 -15.89
N GLN A 155 6.85 -21.51 -17.18
CA GLN A 155 8.00 -20.71 -17.68
C GLN A 155 7.95 -19.25 -17.18
N LEU A 156 6.77 -18.65 -17.15
CA LEU A 156 6.61 -17.30 -16.58
C LEU A 156 6.99 -17.30 -15.10
N ASN A 157 6.44 -18.24 -14.31
CA ASN A 157 6.76 -18.34 -12.88
C ASN A 157 8.25 -18.52 -12.60
N ASP A 158 8.94 -19.30 -13.43
CA ASP A 158 10.40 -19.47 -13.33
C ASP A 158 11.14 -18.16 -13.60
N LEU A 159 10.74 -17.40 -14.62
CA LEU A 159 11.32 -16.08 -14.91
C LEU A 159 11.05 -15.06 -13.79
N LEU A 160 9.85 -15.06 -13.21
CA LEU A 160 9.53 -14.20 -12.08
C LEU A 160 10.42 -14.52 -10.88
N LYS A 161 10.58 -15.80 -10.54
CA LYS A 161 11.48 -16.23 -9.45
C LYS A 161 12.93 -15.86 -9.70
N GLN A 162 13.46 -16.12 -10.92
CA GLN A 162 14.83 -15.79 -11.29
C GLN A 162 15.16 -14.30 -11.19
N ASN A 163 14.16 -13.46 -11.35
CA ASN A 163 14.30 -12.00 -11.31
C ASN A 163 13.75 -11.37 -10.02
N ASN A 164 13.42 -12.17 -9.00
CA ASN A 164 12.83 -11.69 -7.73
C ASN A 164 11.60 -10.80 -7.97
N MET A 165 10.68 -11.30 -8.78
CA MET A 165 9.44 -10.59 -9.12
C MET A 165 8.22 -11.24 -8.50
N ILE A 166 7.26 -10.40 -8.14
CA ILE A 166 5.93 -10.78 -7.62
C ILE A 166 4.88 -10.37 -8.64
N ASP A 167 4.07 -11.33 -9.06
CA ASP A 167 2.94 -11.04 -9.97
C ASP A 167 1.90 -10.16 -9.25
N ARG A 168 1.42 -9.14 -9.96
CA ARG A 168 0.43 -8.21 -9.43
C ARG A 168 -0.98 -8.83 -9.40
N PRO A 169 -1.91 -8.27 -8.62
CA PRO A 169 -3.33 -8.58 -8.77
C PRO A 169 -3.82 -8.37 -10.21
N PRO A 170 -4.76 -9.22 -10.70
CA PRO A 170 -5.18 -9.22 -12.10
C PRO A 170 -5.92 -7.94 -12.52
N PHE A 171 -5.86 -7.59 -13.80
CA PHE A 171 -6.60 -6.45 -14.36
C PHE A 171 -8.13 -6.64 -14.28
N ALA A 172 -8.62 -7.86 -14.29
CA ALA A 172 -10.05 -8.19 -14.32
C ALA A 172 -10.86 -7.41 -13.26
N ASN A 173 -11.90 -6.70 -13.71
CA ASN A 173 -12.82 -5.88 -12.89
C ASN A 173 -12.16 -4.72 -12.09
N HIS A 174 -10.97 -4.27 -12.50
CA HIS A 174 -10.24 -3.20 -11.79
C HIS A 174 -9.70 -2.10 -12.71
N GLY A 175 -10.02 -2.14 -14.01
CA GLY A 175 -9.56 -1.17 -15.00
C GLY A 175 -10.41 0.11 -15.04
N ALA A 176 -9.79 1.27 -14.82
CA ALA A 176 -10.39 2.57 -15.07
C ALA A 176 -10.69 2.74 -16.57
N VAL A 177 -11.77 3.44 -16.90
CA VAL A 177 -12.31 3.65 -18.25
C VAL A 177 -12.80 2.37 -18.92
N TYR A 178 -12.14 1.24 -18.74
CA TYR A 178 -12.58 -0.05 -19.29
C TYR A 178 -13.74 -0.66 -18.48
N HIS A 179 -13.54 -0.91 -17.19
CA HIS A 179 -14.56 -1.46 -16.30
C HIS A 179 -15.39 -0.37 -15.60
N TRP A 180 -14.71 0.65 -15.08
CA TRP A 180 -15.28 1.70 -14.25
C TRP A 180 -15.19 3.05 -14.97
N LYS A 181 -16.34 3.74 -15.08
CA LYS A 181 -16.47 4.96 -15.89
C LYS A 181 -16.54 6.24 -15.05
N THR A 182 -17.03 6.12 -13.83
CA THR A 182 -17.27 7.25 -12.94
C THR A 182 -16.34 7.22 -11.72
N LYS A 183 -16.17 8.37 -11.11
CA LYS A 183 -15.43 8.50 -9.84
C LYS A 183 -16.06 7.62 -8.75
N GLU A 184 -17.37 7.59 -8.68
CA GLU A 184 -18.15 6.86 -7.68
C GLU A 184 -17.92 5.36 -7.78
N GLU A 185 -17.92 4.79 -8.99
CA GLU A 185 -17.64 3.39 -9.23
C GLU A 185 -16.20 3.02 -8.81
N MET A 186 -15.23 3.87 -9.09
CA MET A 186 -13.83 3.67 -8.69
C MET A 186 -13.65 3.80 -7.18
N LEU A 187 -14.34 4.75 -6.54
CA LEU A 187 -14.32 4.90 -5.09
C LEU A 187 -15.00 3.74 -4.37
N ALA A 188 -15.98 3.09 -4.99
CA ALA A 188 -16.61 1.90 -4.41
C ALA A 188 -15.60 0.76 -4.17
N LEU A 189 -14.52 0.66 -4.96
CA LEU A 189 -13.42 -0.28 -4.68
C LEU A 189 -12.70 0.09 -3.38
N ALA A 190 -12.41 1.37 -3.17
CA ALA A 190 -11.77 1.84 -1.94
C ALA A 190 -12.68 1.65 -0.72
N ASP A 191 -13.96 1.92 -0.85
CA ASP A 191 -14.95 1.71 0.21
C ASP A 191 -15.17 0.23 0.52
N LYS A 192 -15.09 -0.64 -0.50
CA LYS A 192 -15.06 -2.10 -0.33
C LYS A 192 -13.83 -2.55 0.47
N ALA A 193 -12.63 -1.99 0.16
CA ALA A 193 -11.43 -2.28 0.94
C ALA A 193 -11.63 -1.92 2.41
N ILE A 194 -12.16 -0.74 2.70
CA ILE A 194 -12.44 -0.25 4.06
C ILE A 194 -13.44 -1.17 4.78
N THR A 195 -14.55 -1.49 4.14
CA THR A 195 -15.60 -2.34 4.70
C THR A 195 -15.07 -3.73 5.07
N ASN A 196 -14.26 -4.32 4.19
CA ASN A 196 -13.70 -5.66 4.37
C ASN A 196 -12.38 -5.63 5.18
N LYS A 197 -11.90 -4.46 5.56
CA LYS A 197 -10.59 -4.26 6.18
C LYS A 197 -9.48 -4.93 5.36
N GLY A 198 -9.59 -4.89 4.05
CA GLY A 198 -8.79 -5.63 3.08
C GLY A 198 -7.90 -4.75 2.21
N MET A 199 -7.52 -5.31 1.07
CA MET A 199 -6.80 -4.60 0.01
C MET A 199 -7.66 -4.63 -1.26
N GLU A 200 -7.74 -3.48 -1.92
CA GLU A 200 -8.28 -3.31 -3.28
C GLU A 200 -7.35 -2.41 -4.09
N TYR A 201 -7.61 -2.32 -5.38
CA TYR A 201 -6.73 -1.59 -6.30
C TYR A 201 -7.50 -1.06 -7.49
N LEU A 202 -6.87 -0.13 -8.22
CA LEU A 202 -7.35 0.39 -9.50
C LEU A 202 -6.20 0.40 -10.50
N VAL A 203 -6.43 -0.13 -11.70
CA VAL A 203 -5.48 -0.09 -12.83
C VAL A 203 -5.89 1.02 -13.79
N ILE A 204 -4.98 1.94 -14.05
CA ILE A 204 -5.17 3.11 -14.91
C ILE A 204 -4.16 3.02 -16.07
N HIS A 205 -4.62 3.22 -17.30
CA HIS A 205 -3.73 3.38 -18.44
C HIS A 205 -3.39 4.87 -18.62
N GLY A 206 -4.04 5.58 -19.51
CA GLY A 206 -3.83 7.01 -19.68
C GLY A 206 -4.58 7.89 -18.69
N VAL A 207 -4.11 9.12 -18.51
CA VAL A 207 -4.86 10.23 -17.93
C VAL A 207 -4.95 11.34 -18.96
N GLU A 208 -6.08 12.01 -19.05
CA GLU A 208 -6.30 13.09 -20.01
C GLU A 208 -5.22 14.17 -19.88
N ARG A 209 -4.64 14.55 -21.01
CA ARG A 209 -3.73 15.68 -21.15
C ARG A 209 -4.45 16.83 -21.83
N LEU A 210 -4.49 18.00 -21.20
CA LEU A 210 -5.19 19.16 -21.77
C LEU A 210 -4.59 19.63 -23.11
N LYS A 211 -3.28 19.39 -23.29
CA LYS A 211 -2.55 19.70 -24.53
C LYS A 211 -1.63 18.53 -24.89
N PRO A 212 -2.16 17.46 -25.50
CA PRO A 212 -1.34 16.31 -25.84
C PRO A 212 -0.34 16.66 -26.94
N ASP A 213 0.93 16.33 -26.75
CA ASP A 213 2.06 16.64 -27.64
C ASP A 213 1.90 16.08 -29.05
N TRP A 214 1.16 14.95 -29.17
CA TRP A 214 0.98 14.21 -30.41
C TRP A 214 -0.37 14.40 -31.06
N GLY A 215 -1.15 15.36 -30.55
CA GLY A 215 -2.50 15.64 -31.06
C GLY A 215 -3.55 14.56 -30.73
N TYR A 216 -3.21 13.55 -29.92
CA TYR A 216 -4.11 12.51 -29.42
C TYR A 216 -3.90 12.21 -27.94
N GLN A 217 -4.93 11.67 -27.31
CA GLN A 217 -4.87 11.22 -25.93
C GLN A 217 -4.19 9.84 -25.80
N ASP A 218 -3.68 9.55 -24.60
CA ASP A 218 -3.17 8.24 -24.29
C ASP A 218 -4.30 7.19 -24.25
N PHE A 219 -3.93 5.93 -24.33
CA PHE A 219 -4.91 4.84 -24.37
C PHE A 219 -5.75 4.82 -23.10
N TRP A 220 -7.06 4.67 -23.23
CA TRP A 220 -8.03 4.72 -22.14
C TRP A 220 -7.78 5.90 -21.17
N ALA A 221 -7.61 7.07 -21.71
CA ALA A 221 -7.34 8.26 -20.92
C ALA A 221 -8.51 8.60 -19.97
N LEU A 222 -8.28 8.45 -18.68
CA LEU A 222 -9.21 8.87 -17.65
C LEU A 222 -9.25 10.40 -17.62
N LYS A 223 -10.45 10.97 -17.76
CA LYS A 223 -10.63 12.43 -17.80
C LYS A 223 -10.15 13.08 -16.51
N GLN A 224 -9.56 14.27 -16.60
CA GLN A 224 -9.06 14.99 -15.41
C GLN A 224 -10.19 15.40 -14.46
N ASP A 225 -11.39 15.68 -14.95
CA ASP A 225 -12.56 15.98 -14.14
C ASP A 225 -13.10 14.80 -13.33
N ILE A 226 -12.62 13.57 -13.64
CA ILE A 226 -12.84 12.35 -12.86
C ILE A 226 -11.60 12.05 -12.00
N PHE A 227 -10.42 12.08 -12.61
CA PHE A 227 -9.15 11.65 -11.97
C PHE A 227 -8.79 12.53 -10.77
N LEU A 228 -8.83 13.86 -10.92
CA LEU A 228 -8.43 14.75 -9.82
C LEU A 228 -9.37 14.64 -8.60
N PRO A 229 -10.71 14.69 -8.77
CA PRO A 229 -11.63 14.48 -7.65
C PRO A 229 -11.56 13.06 -7.06
N LEU A 230 -11.19 12.03 -7.85
CA LEU A 230 -10.92 10.68 -7.34
C LEU A 230 -9.73 10.70 -6.38
N LEU A 231 -8.61 11.31 -6.78
CA LEU A 231 -7.44 11.44 -5.92
C LEU A 231 -7.74 12.24 -4.65
N ASP A 232 -8.53 13.33 -4.74
CA ASP A 232 -8.92 14.12 -3.58
C ASP A 232 -9.76 13.30 -2.59
N ALA A 233 -10.71 12.52 -3.08
CA ALA A 233 -11.53 11.64 -2.24
C ALA A 233 -10.73 10.47 -1.62
N LEU A 234 -9.73 9.94 -2.33
CA LEU A 234 -8.80 8.96 -1.77
C LEU A 234 -7.91 9.59 -0.70
N LYS A 235 -7.45 10.83 -0.93
CA LYS A 235 -6.67 11.60 0.06
C LYS A 235 -7.46 11.83 1.34
N GLU A 236 -8.73 12.19 1.24
CA GLU A 236 -9.59 12.35 2.40
C GLU A 236 -9.68 11.07 3.26
N ARG A 237 -9.80 9.90 2.62
CA ARG A 237 -9.80 8.60 3.30
C ARG A 237 -8.45 8.28 3.94
N GLN A 238 -7.35 8.64 3.28
CA GLN A 238 -6.00 8.51 3.82
C GLN A 238 -5.81 9.40 5.06
N ASP A 239 -6.27 10.64 5.02
CA ASP A 239 -6.17 11.59 6.13
C ASP A 239 -7.03 11.20 7.34
N LYS A 240 -8.16 10.53 7.09
CA LYS A 240 -9.00 9.91 8.12
C LYS A 240 -8.46 8.59 8.67
N ASN A 241 -7.23 8.22 8.33
CA ASN A 241 -6.58 6.96 8.72
C ASN A 241 -7.33 5.69 8.28
N GLN A 242 -8.16 5.79 7.23
CA GLN A 242 -8.93 4.68 6.71
C GLN A 242 -8.14 3.87 5.69
N LEU A 243 -7.37 4.53 4.79
CA LEU A 243 -6.62 3.89 3.73
C LEU A 243 -5.11 4.10 3.88
N TRP A 244 -4.37 3.03 3.70
CA TRP A 244 -2.96 3.08 3.32
C TRP A 244 -2.88 3.03 1.80
N ILE A 245 -2.62 4.18 1.16
CA ILE A 245 -2.38 4.25 -0.28
C ILE A 245 -0.88 4.04 -0.50
N THR A 246 -0.53 2.94 -1.16
CA THR A 246 0.85 2.51 -1.31
C THR A 246 1.07 1.77 -2.62
N ASP A 247 2.30 1.34 -2.87
CA ASP A 247 2.67 0.48 -3.98
C ASP A 247 2.43 -1.01 -3.68
N HIS A 248 2.42 -1.82 -4.75
CA HIS A 248 2.14 -3.25 -4.63
C HIS A 248 3.21 -3.99 -3.81
N ILE A 249 4.49 -3.67 -3.96
CA ILE A 249 5.56 -4.39 -3.25
C ILE A 249 5.52 -4.08 -1.76
N SER A 250 5.35 -2.82 -1.37
CA SER A 250 5.21 -2.45 0.05
C SER A 250 4.02 -3.15 0.71
N ALA A 251 2.87 -3.20 0.02
CA ALA A 251 1.70 -3.92 0.52
C ALA A 251 1.95 -5.43 0.65
N HIS A 252 2.58 -6.04 -0.37
CA HIS A 252 2.93 -7.46 -0.38
C HIS A 252 3.92 -7.82 0.73
N GLN A 253 4.99 -7.04 0.90
CA GLN A 253 5.97 -7.26 1.96
C GLN A 253 5.32 -7.16 3.34
N TYR A 254 4.59 -6.08 3.60
CA TYR A 254 3.91 -5.88 4.88
C TYR A 254 2.98 -7.04 5.22
N GLU A 255 2.14 -7.47 4.28
CA GLU A 255 1.21 -8.57 4.50
C GLU A 255 1.91 -9.90 4.73
N THR A 256 2.95 -10.21 3.97
CA THR A 256 3.74 -11.45 4.10
C THR A 256 4.46 -11.51 5.44
N GLU A 257 5.12 -10.44 5.85
CA GLU A 257 5.81 -10.36 7.14
C GLU A 257 4.83 -10.44 8.30
N ARG A 258 3.76 -9.65 8.28
CA ARG A 258 2.72 -9.66 9.31
C ARG A 258 2.11 -11.06 9.49
N ASN A 259 1.80 -11.76 8.41
CA ASN A 259 1.15 -13.07 8.46
C ASN A 259 2.05 -14.17 9.05
N SER A 260 3.36 -13.94 9.07
CA SER A 260 4.35 -14.88 9.62
C SER A 260 5.06 -14.33 10.87
N ALA A 261 4.71 -13.13 11.33
CA ALA A 261 5.35 -12.48 12.45
C ALA A 261 4.69 -12.82 13.79
N GLU A 262 5.54 -12.88 14.81
CA GLU A 262 5.16 -12.99 16.22
C GLU A 262 5.85 -11.89 17.02
N VAL A 263 5.12 -11.26 17.93
CA VAL A 263 5.65 -10.29 18.89
C VAL A 263 5.43 -10.80 20.30
N ARG A 264 6.46 -10.71 21.15
CA ARG A 264 6.37 -11.13 22.56
C ARG A 264 7.13 -10.18 23.49
N VAL A 265 6.61 -10.01 24.68
CA VAL A 265 7.33 -9.36 25.77
C VAL A 265 8.38 -10.31 26.30
N VAL A 266 9.63 -9.88 26.37
CA VAL A 266 10.74 -10.65 26.95
C VAL A 266 11.16 -10.16 28.31
N GLU A 267 10.92 -8.87 28.63
CA GLU A 267 11.27 -8.31 29.92
C GLU A 267 10.38 -7.07 30.22
N LYS A 268 10.00 -6.92 31.50
CA LYS A 268 9.39 -5.71 32.07
C LYS A 268 10.20 -5.36 33.31
N LYS A 269 10.90 -4.23 33.31
CA LYS A 269 11.74 -3.84 34.44
C LYS A 269 11.72 -2.32 34.63
N GLY A 270 11.20 -1.88 35.79
CA GLY A 270 11.03 -0.45 36.06
C GLY A 270 10.17 0.19 34.96
N ASP A 271 10.64 1.31 34.41
CA ASP A 271 9.99 2.05 33.33
C ASP A 271 10.42 1.56 31.93
N ALA A 272 10.84 0.29 31.77
CA ALA A 272 11.24 -0.30 30.51
C ALA A 272 10.46 -1.58 30.18
N ILE A 273 10.05 -1.71 28.92
CA ILE A 273 9.42 -2.89 28.33
C ILE A 273 10.30 -3.32 27.14
N ARG A 274 10.72 -4.58 27.13
CA ARG A 274 11.53 -5.16 26.06
C ARG A 274 10.70 -6.18 25.29
N LEU A 275 10.70 -6.04 23.96
CA LEU A 275 9.94 -6.89 23.05
C LEU A 275 10.88 -7.56 22.06
N GLU A 276 10.50 -8.75 21.62
CA GLU A 276 11.02 -9.39 20.40
C GLU A 276 9.93 -9.41 19.34
N LEU A 277 10.30 -9.05 18.10
CA LEU A 277 9.48 -9.17 16.90
C LEU A 277 10.23 -10.06 15.91
N LYS A 278 9.65 -11.20 15.56
CA LYS A 278 10.23 -12.16 14.61
C LYS A 278 9.27 -12.42 13.49
N SER A 279 9.77 -12.69 12.28
CA SER A 279 9.01 -13.15 11.13
C SER A 279 9.68 -14.39 10.55
N LYS A 280 8.89 -15.25 9.89
CA LYS A 280 9.40 -16.40 9.11
C LYS A 280 9.70 -16.03 7.66
N ALA A 281 9.34 -14.81 7.23
CA ALA A 281 9.69 -14.30 5.91
C ALA A 281 11.21 -14.16 5.78
N ASP A 282 11.74 -14.40 4.58
CA ASP A 282 13.17 -14.27 4.31
C ASP A 282 13.60 -12.79 4.38
N PRO A 283 14.46 -12.40 5.35
CA PRO A 283 14.82 -10.99 5.55
C PRO A 283 15.66 -10.39 4.41
N ILE A 284 16.10 -11.21 3.44
CA ILE A 284 16.77 -10.72 2.23
C ILE A 284 15.77 -10.01 1.32
N PHE A 285 14.53 -10.49 1.26
CA PHE A 285 13.48 -9.98 0.39
C PHE A 285 12.40 -9.18 1.15
N TYR A 286 12.25 -9.43 2.44
CA TYR A 286 11.19 -8.88 3.27
C TYR A 286 11.83 -8.08 4.41
N ASP A 287 11.82 -6.77 4.25
CA ASP A 287 12.45 -5.80 5.15
C ASP A 287 11.52 -4.59 5.44
N HIS A 288 10.22 -4.80 5.29
CA HIS A 288 9.23 -3.75 5.52
C HIS A 288 8.90 -3.64 7.01
N PRO A 289 8.97 -2.44 7.62
CA PRO A 289 8.59 -2.28 9.02
C PRO A 289 7.13 -2.62 9.28
N LEU A 290 6.85 -3.37 10.35
CA LEU A 290 5.51 -3.66 10.83
C LEU A 290 5.09 -2.63 11.89
N THR A 291 3.86 -2.16 11.80
CA THR A 291 3.29 -1.27 12.82
C THR A 291 2.82 -2.07 14.01
N LEU A 292 3.34 -1.74 15.17
CA LEU A 292 3.00 -2.33 16.47
C LEU A 292 2.18 -1.35 17.31
N ILE A 293 1.24 -1.90 18.09
CA ILE A 293 0.49 -1.18 19.10
C ILE A 293 0.71 -1.88 20.45
N THR A 294 1.35 -1.18 21.37
CA THR A 294 1.72 -1.72 22.69
C THR A 294 1.05 -0.97 23.82
N GLN A 295 0.45 -1.67 24.78
CA GLN A 295 -0.07 -1.11 26.00
C GLN A 295 1.06 -0.68 26.93
N VAL A 296 0.99 0.54 27.45
CA VAL A 296 2.00 1.13 28.31
C VAL A 296 1.39 1.61 29.63
N PRO A 297 2.20 1.83 30.69
CA PRO A 297 1.70 2.34 31.95
C PRO A 297 0.90 3.66 31.83
N ALA A 298 -0.16 3.80 32.60
CA ALA A 298 -1.09 4.93 32.52
C ALA A 298 -0.45 6.31 32.80
N ASP A 299 0.66 6.31 33.52
CA ASP A 299 1.43 7.51 33.83
C ASP A 299 2.40 7.95 32.72
N TRP A 300 2.56 7.16 31.67
CA TRP A 300 3.33 7.56 30.52
C TRP A 300 2.52 8.54 29.66
N LYS A 301 3.14 9.65 29.27
CA LYS A 301 2.58 10.62 28.32
C LYS A 301 3.25 10.49 26.96
N GLN A 302 4.49 10.07 26.98
CA GLN A 302 5.33 9.86 25.81
C GLN A 302 6.25 8.68 26.09
N ALA A 303 6.59 7.93 25.05
CA ALA A 303 7.53 6.83 25.13
C ALA A 303 8.66 7.00 24.12
N SER A 304 9.85 6.56 24.50
CA SER A 304 10.98 6.35 23.62
C SER A 304 10.95 4.91 23.13
N VAL A 305 10.97 4.72 21.83
CA VAL A 305 11.07 3.42 21.16
C VAL A 305 12.47 3.30 20.55
N THR A 306 13.21 2.30 20.96
CA THR A 306 14.58 2.04 20.46
C THR A 306 14.65 0.66 19.83
N GLN A 307 15.16 0.57 18.61
CA GLN A 307 15.54 -0.69 17.95
C GLN A 307 16.90 -0.53 17.28
N GLY A 308 17.93 -1.19 17.79
CA GLY A 308 19.30 -1.00 17.34
C GLY A 308 19.79 0.44 17.54
N THR A 309 20.17 1.10 16.48
CA THR A 309 20.58 2.52 16.49
C THR A 309 19.43 3.49 16.26
N GLN A 310 18.26 3.00 15.89
CA GLN A 310 17.07 3.84 15.66
C GLN A 310 16.39 4.14 17.01
N LYS A 311 16.13 5.41 17.24
CA LYS A 311 15.39 5.89 18.42
C LYS A 311 14.35 6.89 18.00
N THR A 312 13.09 6.66 18.38
CA THR A 312 11.95 7.51 18.03
C THR A 312 11.15 7.82 19.29
N SER A 313 10.64 9.03 19.41
CA SER A 313 9.70 9.40 20.47
C SER A 313 8.27 9.35 19.94
N VAL A 314 7.39 8.69 20.66
CA VAL A 314 5.98 8.49 20.30
C VAL A 314 5.06 8.92 21.45
N LYS A 315 3.94 9.54 21.08
CA LYS A 315 2.92 9.96 22.03
C LYS A 315 2.10 8.76 22.50
N VAL A 316 1.73 8.77 23.79
CA VAL A 316 0.77 7.79 24.33
C VAL A 316 -0.65 8.28 24.04
N GLU A 317 -1.44 7.41 23.41
CA GLU A 317 -2.85 7.65 23.11
C GLU A 317 -3.68 6.49 23.67
N ASN A 318 -4.66 6.81 24.49
CA ASN A 318 -5.55 5.81 25.14
C ASN A 318 -4.80 4.65 25.82
N GLY A 319 -3.69 4.93 26.51
CA GLY A 319 -2.89 3.94 27.24
C GLY A 319 -2.01 3.07 26.36
N SER A 320 -1.89 3.39 25.06
CA SER A 320 -1.05 2.64 24.11
C SER A 320 -0.15 3.56 23.29
N ILE A 321 0.89 2.99 22.72
CA ILE A 321 1.76 3.62 21.73
C ILE A 321 1.70 2.86 20.42
N ARG A 322 1.78 3.59 19.30
CA ARG A 322 1.87 3.05 17.95
C ARG A 322 3.23 3.43 17.35
N TYR A 323 3.94 2.45 16.82
CA TYR A 323 5.26 2.63 16.25
C TYR A 323 5.57 1.54 15.22
N ASP A 324 6.56 1.79 14.37
CA ASP A 324 7.05 0.80 13.41
C ASP A 324 8.30 0.10 13.94
N ALA A 325 8.44 -1.20 13.65
CA ALA A 325 9.61 -2.00 13.98
C ALA A 325 9.89 -3.05 12.89
N LEU A 326 11.16 -3.37 12.68
CA LEU A 326 11.59 -4.41 11.76
C LEU A 326 11.60 -5.77 12.46
N PRO A 327 11.01 -6.82 11.86
CA PRO A 327 11.21 -8.18 12.35
C PRO A 327 12.70 -8.58 12.30
N GLY A 328 13.18 -9.26 13.32
CA GLY A 328 14.57 -9.71 13.34
C GLY A 328 15.12 -10.05 14.72
N SER A 329 16.45 -10.08 14.84
CA SER A 329 17.16 -10.42 16.08
C SER A 329 17.34 -9.22 17.03
N VAL A 330 17.12 -8.00 16.54
CA VAL A 330 17.32 -6.78 17.33
C VAL A 330 16.06 -6.49 18.16
N PRO A 331 16.17 -6.51 19.50
CA PRO A 331 15.02 -6.27 20.36
C PRO A 331 14.54 -4.82 20.28
N ILE A 332 13.26 -4.64 20.58
CA ILE A 332 12.63 -3.34 20.71
C ILE A 332 12.59 -2.99 22.18
N VAL A 333 13.03 -1.80 22.55
CA VAL A 333 13.01 -1.29 23.93
C VAL A 333 12.10 -0.07 23.98
N LEU A 334 11.09 -0.13 24.84
CA LEU A 334 10.17 0.96 25.12
C LEU A 334 10.50 1.51 26.49
N GLU A 335 10.66 2.83 26.61
CA GLU A 335 10.96 3.50 27.88
C GLU A 335 10.09 4.74 28.03
N LYS A 336 9.74 5.09 29.27
CA LYS A 336 9.08 6.36 29.55
C LYS A 336 9.96 7.51 29.06
N ALA A 337 9.41 8.37 28.22
CA ALA A 337 10.07 9.61 27.85
C ALA A 337 9.63 10.74 28.79
N ASN A 338 10.59 11.59 29.15
CA ASN A 338 10.36 12.76 29.99
C ASN A 338 9.64 13.88 29.25
#